data_8bffd5db7415f5571a2729197c99efc0
#
_entry.id   8bffd5db7415f5571a2729197c99efc0
#
_cell.length_a   1.000
_cell.length_b   1.000
_cell.length_c   1.000
_cell.angle_alpha   90.00
_cell.angle_beta   90.00
_cell.angle_gamma   90.00
#
_symmetry.space_group_name_H-M   'P 1'
#
loop_
_entity.id
_entity.type
_entity.pdbx_description
1 polymer ?
#
loop_
_entity_poly.entity_id
_entity_poly.type
_entity_poly.pdbx_seq_one_letter_code
_entity_poly.pdbx_strand_id
1 'polypeptide(L)'
;MKQHIISLLLLSGVGINICAQNTITYPSKLSAGTLTAMLRAQKADTPNKLNAFIKLYNDADRTTVATEYGVKFNVGGNGLYTAIINPNTIEALSNDARVERLDIGNNATTTLDRVRPLVNADKTGTENGLPTLFDGKGVIIGVVDNGFDFTHPMFKDADGNCRIITAWDQNVTGGFNDYGYGVIYNTTEKILAARHDNSYDTHGTHVLGIAGGSSSSAYKGIATGAQLAVVSTNKSEQGIIDGVDYLIKYAESQGKPIAINVSLGTVLGYKDGTSNFAQLLDQLLSGKKGVLLSIATGNEGHRNTMIASNNNCSSTLVPPSYGRENIFMQGETGHSYKLKLTLKNTATGDVLLEKILTSDNETSEKITDFGTDDRANALLTMSSLKNAITEAPTFNINLSYLTATNEQWQIEFTTDGGKYMAACDYGSFAAGGNEGFVDGSSASTLASTSTGKNPIAVGAYVSRKDYTDISGKIHNNPWTEGDIYVRSGKGPTFDGRIKPDVVAPGAAHW
;
A
#
# COMPACT_ATOMS: atom_id res chain seq x y z
N MET A 1 6.24 36.88 -13.32
CA MET A 1 6.85 37.85 -12.39
C MET A 1 7.08 37.13 -11.08
N LYS A 2 8.35 36.94 -10.73
CA LYS A 2 8.75 36.27 -9.47
C LYS A 2 8.69 37.32 -8.36
N GLN A 3 7.81 37.16 -7.39
CA GLN A 3 7.85 37.96 -6.17
C GLN A 3 8.62 37.19 -5.11
N HIS A 4 9.79 37.66 -4.75
CA HIS A 4 10.53 37.24 -3.56
C HIS A 4 9.96 38.02 -2.38
N ILE A 5 9.37 37.34 -1.41
CA ILE A 5 9.03 37.92 -0.11
C ILE A 5 10.13 37.49 0.86
N ILE A 6 11.01 38.41 1.20
CA ILE A 6 11.96 38.29 2.32
C ILE A 6 11.26 38.85 3.54
N SER A 7 10.83 38.02 4.47
CA SER A 7 10.38 38.46 5.80
C SER A 7 11.54 38.43 6.78
N LEU A 8 12.03 39.60 7.12
CA LEU A 8 13.05 39.81 8.15
C LEU A 8 12.34 39.98 9.52
N LEU A 9 12.46 39.00 10.40
CA LEU A 9 12.08 39.14 11.81
C LEU A 9 13.35 39.21 12.65
N LEU A 10 13.65 40.41 13.15
CA LEU A 10 14.67 40.66 14.17
C LEU A 10 14.04 40.49 15.57
N LEU A 11 14.42 39.46 16.28
CA LEU A 11 14.22 39.34 17.73
C LEU A 11 15.49 38.74 18.39
N SER A 12 16.06 39.52 19.25
CA SER A 12 17.07 39.32 20.32
C SER A 12 17.73 37.91 20.46
N GLY A 13 19.01 37.82 20.12
CA GLY A 13 20.03 37.28 21.02
C GLY A 13 20.27 35.78 21.08
N VAL A 14 19.74 34.96 20.10
CA VAL A 14 20.23 33.59 19.87
C VAL A 14 20.39 33.46 18.38
N GLY A 15 21.62 33.25 17.91
CA GLY A 15 21.88 33.12 16.48
C GLY A 15 21.28 31.83 15.93
N ILE A 16 20.08 31.93 15.34
CA ILE A 16 19.52 30.82 14.57
C ILE A 16 20.15 30.91 13.18
N ASN A 17 21.14 30.06 12.91
CA ASN A 17 21.62 29.82 11.56
C ASN A 17 20.54 29.01 10.82
N ILE A 18 19.51 29.66 10.28
CA ILE A 18 18.56 29.06 9.36
C ILE A 18 19.25 29.05 7.99
N CYS A 19 19.71 27.89 7.53
CA CYS A 19 20.03 27.72 6.12
C CYS A 19 18.85 28.18 5.27
N ALA A 20 19.08 28.98 4.25
CA ALA A 20 18.03 29.47 3.35
C ALA A 20 17.33 28.28 2.68
N GLN A 21 16.09 28.02 3.09
CA GLN A 21 15.27 26.93 2.54
C GLN A 21 14.49 27.44 1.33
N ASN A 22 14.61 26.73 0.20
CA ASN A 22 13.75 26.98 -0.96
C ASN A 22 12.45 26.19 -0.80
N THR A 23 11.35 26.88 -0.50
CA THR A 23 10.00 26.28 -0.43
C THR A 23 9.21 26.68 -1.67
N ILE A 24 8.69 25.67 -2.38
CA ILE A 24 7.78 25.86 -3.51
C ILE A 24 6.45 25.22 -3.12
N THR A 25 5.36 26.01 -3.15
CA THR A 25 4.00 25.54 -2.87
C THR A 25 3.34 25.05 -4.16
N TYR A 26 2.71 23.88 -4.09
CA TYR A 26 1.96 23.27 -5.18
C TYR A 26 0.46 23.26 -4.86
N PRO A 27 -0.43 23.01 -5.87
CA PRO A 27 -1.87 22.92 -5.64
C PRO A 27 -2.23 21.95 -4.52
N SER A 28 -3.18 22.31 -3.68
CA SER A 28 -3.63 21.51 -2.51
C SER A 28 -4.27 20.16 -2.88
N LYS A 29 -4.58 19.94 -4.15
CA LYS A 29 -5.12 18.67 -4.66
C LYS A 29 -4.10 17.52 -4.76
N LEU A 30 -2.81 17.82 -4.56
CA LEU A 30 -1.72 16.83 -4.61
C LEU A 30 -1.30 16.41 -3.20
N SER A 31 -1.36 15.11 -2.90
CA SER A 31 -0.74 14.58 -1.69
C SER A 31 0.80 14.69 -1.76
N ALA A 32 1.49 14.66 -0.62
CA ALA A 32 2.96 14.66 -0.59
C ALA A 32 3.56 13.47 -1.37
N GLY A 33 2.90 12.31 -1.35
CA GLY A 33 3.26 11.14 -2.16
C GLY A 33 3.17 11.41 -3.65
N THR A 34 2.06 11.98 -4.11
CA THR A 34 1.84 12.36 -5.51
C THR A 34 2.84 13.41 -5.96
N LEU A 35 3.11 14.43 -5.13
CA LEU A 35 4.11 15.44 -5.42
C LEU A 35 5.51 14.84 -5.56
N THR A 36 5.89 13.93 -4.65
CA THR A 36 7.18 13.24 -4.72
C THR A 36 7.31 12.39 -5.99
N ALA A 37 6.28 11.64 -6.36
CA ALA A 37 6.26 10.82 -7.56
C ALA A 37 6.38 11.66 -8.84
N MET A 38 5.64 12.80 -8.91
CA MET A 38 5.75 13.77 -9.99
C MET A 38 7.18 14.30 -10.14
N LEU A 39 7.77 14.77 -9.04
CA LEU A 39 9.12 15.35 -9.05
C LEU A 39 10.21 14.33 -9.42
N ARG A 40 10.05 13.07 -9.06
CA ARG A 40 10.95 11.98 -9.47
C ARG A 40 10.81 11.66 -10.96
N ALA A 41 9.57 11.58 -11.45
CA ALA A 41 9.31 11.28 -12.85
C ALA A 41 9.77 12.41 -13.79
N GLN A 42 9.66 13.68 -13.37
CA GLN A 42 10.13 14.83 -14.13
C GLN A 42 11.67 14.91 -14.25
N LYS A 43 12.42 14.27 -13.35
CA LYS A 43 13.89 14.18 -13.41
C LYS A 43 14.39 13.06 -14.32
N ALA A 44 13.54 12.17 -14.80
CA ALA A 44 13.93 11.08 -15.69
C ALA A 44 14.07 11.59 -17.12
N ASP A 45 15.11 11.13 -17.84
CA ASP A 45 15.35 11.48 -19.25
C ASP A 45 14.18 11.09 -20.17
N THR A 46 13.45 10.02 -19.82
CA THR A 46 12.21 9.59 -20.45
C THR A 46 11.18 9.29 -19.36
N PRO A 47 10.28 10.23 -19.02
CA PRO A 47 9.31 10.03 -17.96
C PRO A 47 8.29 8.95 -18.34
N ASN A 48 8.30 7.83 -17.60
CA ASN A 48 7.30 6.79 -17.73
C ASN A 48 5.93 7.30 -17.26
N LYS A 49 4.86 6.81 -17.89
CA LYS A 49 3.49 7.05 -17.42
C LYS A 49 3.32 6.54 -15.99
N LEU A 50 2.50 7.23 -15.21
CA LEU A 50 2.21 6.89 -13.82
C LEU A 50 0.77 6.38 -13.67
N ASN A 51 0.60 5.40 -12.79
CA ASN A 51 -0.73 4.98 -12.34
C ASN A 51 -1.20 5.92 -11.22
N ALA A 52 -2.45 6.37 -11.31
CA ALA A 52 -3.03 7.33 -10.37
C ALA A 52 -4.48 7.01 -10.04
N PHE A 53 -4.98 7.56 -8.94
CA PHE A 53 -6.40 7.77 -8.70
C PHE A 53 -6.74 9.20 -9.08
N ILE A 54 -7.82 9.39 -9.84
CA ILE A 54 -8.37 10.72 -10.16
C ILE A 54 -9.81 10.78 -9.67
N LYS A 55 -10.11 11.76 -8.82
CA LYS A 55 -11.46 12.13 -8.42
C LYS A 55 -11.90 13.34 -9.21
N LEU A 56 -13.03 13.24 -9.91
CA LEU A 56 -13.70 14.32 -10.61
C LEU A 56 -14.91 14.80 -9.79
N TYR A 57 -15.24 16.07 -9.85
CA TYR A 57 -16.48 16.57 -9.26
C TYR A 57 -17.72 16.04 -9.98
N ASN A 58 -17.62 15.78 -11.30
CA ASN A 58 -18.72 15.28 -12.10
C ASN A 58 -18.21 14.20 -13.10
N ASP A 59 -18.87 13.04 -13.14
CA ASP A 59 -18.55 11.96 -14.08
C ASP A 59 -18.66 12.36 -15.56
N ALA A 60 -19.51 13.35 -15.89
CA ALA A 60 -19.66 13.86 -17.26
C ALA A 60 -18.37 14.50 -17.81
N ASP A 61 -17.48 14.97 -16.94
CA ASP A 61 -16.21 15.59 -17.32
C ASP A 61 -15.13 14.60 -17.72
N ARG A 62 -15.33 13.31 -17.44
CA ARG A 62 -14.35 12.24 -17.67
C ARG A 62 -13.78 12.23 -19.09
N THR A 63 -14.64 12.27 -20.10
CA THR A 63 -14.23 12.21 -21.51
C THR A 63 -13.43 13.45 -21.91
N THR A 64 -13.84 14.62 -21.45
CA THR A 64 -13.17 15.90 -21.76
C THR A 64 -11.79 15.94 -21.11
N VAL A 65 -11.70 15.60 -19.83
CA VAL A 65 -10.42 15.52 -19.08
C VAL A 65 -9.49 14.48 -19.73
N ALA A 66 -10.02 13.31 -20.12
CA ALA A 66 -9.25 12.28 -20.80
C ALA A 66 -8.59 12.81 -22.08
N THR A 67 -9.35 13.53 -22.90
CA THR A 67 -8.89 14.06 -24.19
C THR A 67 -7.89 15.18 -24.02
N GLU A 68 -8.16 16.15 -23.13
CA GLU A 68 -7.33 17.33 -22.95
C GLU A 68 -5.95 17.03 -22.35
N TYR A 69 -5.89 16.08 -21.42
CA TYR A 69 -4.65 15.75 -20.69
C TYR A 69 -4.03 14.43 -21.11
N GLY A 70 -4.61 13.71 -22.07
CA GLY A 70 -4.15 12.38 -22.48
C GLY A 70 -4.24 11.35 -21.33
N VAL A 71 -5.23 11.52 -20.44
CA VAL A 71 -5.50 10.60 -19.34
C VAL A 71 -6.26 9.40 -19.84
N LYS A 72 -5.77 8.20 -19.52
CA LYS A 72 -6.56 6.99 -19.70
C LYS A 72 -7.20 6.59 -18.37
N PHE A 73 -8.52 6.76 -18.26
CA PHE A 73 -9.31 6.25 -17.14
C PHE A 73 -9.61 4.77 -17.32
N ASN A 74 -9.44 3.96 -16.27
CA ASN A 74 -9.69 2.52 -16.28
C ASN A 74 -10.92 2.17 -15.42
N VAL A 75 -10.69 1.77 -14.18
CA VAL A 75 -11.73 1.30 -13.25
C VAL A 75 -12.26 2.45 -12.41
N GLY A 76 -13.58 2.49 -12.18
CA GLY A 76 -14.21 3.43 -11.25
C GLY A 76 -15.61 3.87 -11.64
N GLY A 77 -16.14 4.80 -10.87
CA GLY A 77 -17.45 5.42 -11.02
C GLY A 77 -17.68 6.44 -9.90
N ASN A 78 -18.80 7.16 -9.95
CA ASN A 78 -19.12 8.22 -8.98
C ASN A 78 -18.00 9.26 -8.82
N GLY A 79 -17.35 9.60 -9.96
CA GLY A 79 -16.26 10.56 -10.02
C GLY A 79 -14.88 10.00 -9.68
N LEU A 80 -14.73 8.82 -9.07
CA LEU A 80 -13.43 8.26 -8.68
C LEU A 80 -12.99 7.14 -9.65
N TYR A 81 -11.77 7.28 -10.19
CA TYR A 81 -11.24 6.36 -11.20
C TYR A 81 -9.76 6.02 -10.96
N THR A 82 -9.35 4.78 -11.29
CA THR A 82 -7.95 4.51 -11.62
C THR A 82 -7.64 5.10 -12.99
N ALA A 83 -6.43 5.60 -13.18
CA ALA A 83 -6.03 6.26 -14.42
C ALA A 83 -4.53 6.08 -14.70
N ILE A 84 -4.18 6.19 -15.98
CA ILE A 84 -2.79 6.32 -16.44
C ILE A 84 -2.59 7.76 -16.88
N ILE A 85 -1.59 8.42 -16.31
CA ILE A 85 -1.28 9.83 -16.55
C ILE A 85 0.17 10.04 -16.99
N ASN A 86 0.39 11.10 -17.74
CA ASN A 86 1.74 11.57 -18.02
C ASN A 86 2.22 12.43 -16.84
N PRO A 87 3.41 12.20 -16.26
CA PRO A 87 3.95 13.02 -15.17
C PRO A 87 3.97 14.51 -15.46
N ASN A 88 4.17 14.90 -16.71
CA ASN A 88 4.21 16.31 -17.15
C ASN A 88 2.84 16.99 -17.13
N THR A 89 1.74 16.24 -17.04
CA THR A 89 0.36 16.80 -17.00
C THR A 89 -0.19 16.90 -15.58
N ILE A 90 0.53 16.39 -14.57
CA ILE A 90 0.05 16.33 -13.17
C ILE A 90 -0.27 17.71 -12.63
N GLU A 91 0.61 18.70 -12.83
CA GLU A 91 0.41 20.05 -12.36
C GLU A 91 -0.81 20.71 -13.03
N ALA A 92 -0.96 20.56 -14.35
CA ALA A 92 -2.10 21.09 -15.09
C ALA A 92 -3.42 20.41 -14.66
N LEU A 93 -3.42 19.08 -14.49
CA LEU A 93 -4.55 18.32 -13.97
C LEU A 93 -4.95 18.76 -12.55
N SER A 94 -3.98 19.02 -11.68
CA SER A 94 -4.24 19.46 -10.32
C SER A 94 -4.82 20.87 -10.23
N ASN A 95 -4.59 21.71 -11.24
CA ASN A 95 -5.16 23.05 -11.34
C ASN A 95 -6.53 23.08 -12.04
N ASP A 96 -6.96 21.99 -12.67
CA ASP A 96 -8.24 21.92 -13.38
C ASP A 96 -9.42 21.93 -12.39
N ALA A 97 -10.40 22.81 -12.64
CA ALA A 97 -11.57 22.95 -11.78
C ALA A 97 -12.47 21.69 -11.75
N ARG A 98 -12.39 20.82 -12.76
CA ARG A 98 -13.16 19.57 -12.86
C ARG A 98 -12.54 18.43 -12.03
N VAL A 99 -11.25 18.54 -11.69
CA VAL A 99 -10.53 17.57 -10.88
C VAL A 99 -10.62 17.96 -9.42
N GLU A 100 -11.20 17.10 -8.60
CA GLU A 100 -11.30 17.28 -7.14
C GLU A 100 -9.99 16.86 -6.45
N ARG A 101 -9.43 15.71 -6.85
CA ARG A 101 -8.23 15.14 -6.27
C ARG A 101 -7.44 14.31 -7.28
N LEU A 102 -6.12 14.34 -7.12
CA LEU A 102 -5.19 13.48 -7.84
C LEU A 102 -4.25 12.81 -6.83
N ASP A 103 -4.15 11.49 -6.86
CA ASP A 103 -3.34 10.73 -5.92
C ASP A 103 -2.59 9.58 -6.61
N ILE A 104 -1.34 9.34 -6.18
CA ILE A 104 -0.51 8.20 -6.59
C ILE A 104 -0.30 7.34 -5.36
N GLY A 105 -0.93 6.14 -5.37
CA GLY A 105 -0.94 5.23 -4.22
C GLY A 105 0.40 4.55 -3.90
N ASN A 106 0.43 3.76 -2.83
CA ASN A 106 1.62 3.12 -2.25
C ASN A 106 1.80 1.65 -2.70
N ASN A 107 2.95 1.01 -2.41
CA ASN A 107 3.31 -0.36 -2.82
C ASN A 107 3.33 -1.38 -1.66
N ALA A 108 3.16 -2.70 -1.93
CA ALA A 108 2.84 -3.78 -0.97
C ALA A 108 3.82 -4.99 -0.90
N THR A 109 3.82 -5.88 0.16
CA THR A 109 4.75 -7.03 0.43
C THR A 109 4.11 -8.34 0.96
N THR A 110 4.83 -9.46 1.16
CA THR A 110 4.39 -10.90 1.00
C THR A 110 4.72 -11.98 2.07
N THR A 111 4.03 -13.22 2.15
CA THR A 111 4.32 -14.46 2.96
C THR A 111 3.42 -15.73 2.75
N LEU A 112 3.80 -17.05 3.08
CA LEU A 112 3.09 -18.26 3.64
C LEU A 112 3.55 -19.70 3.25
N ASP A 113 3.43 -20.78 4.22
CA ASP A 113 3.37 -22.23 3.95
C ASP A 113 2.77 -23.06 5.14
N ARG A 114 2.31 -24.31 5.02
CA ARG A 114 1.69 -25.27 6.00
C ARG A 114 0.22 -25.05 6.37
N VAL A 115 -0.64 -24.96 5.40
CA VAL A 115 -2.02 -24.48 5.63
C VAL A 115 -3.06 -25.59 5.76
N ARG A 116 -2.98 -26.66 4.98
CA ARG A 116 -4.09 -27.62 4.78
C ARG A 116 -4.67 -28.25 6.06
N PRO A 117 -3.88 -28.93 6.90
CA PRO A 117 -4.44 -29.58 8.09
C PRO A 117 -5.02 -28.59 9.09
N LEU A 118 -4.37 -27.42 9.24
CA LEU A 118 -4.76 -26.41 10.21
C LEU A 118 -6.08 -25.71 9.88
N VAL A 119 -6.44 -25.65 8.59
CA VAL A 119 -7.73 -25.09 8.12
C VAL A 119 -8.73 -26.19 7.73
N ASN A 120 -8.47 -27.45 8.08
CA ASN A 120 -9.29 -28.62 7.73
C ASN A 120 -9.50 -28.83 6.22
N ALA A 121 -8.62 -28.33 5.37
CA ALA A 121 -8.72 -28.51 3.92
C ALA A 121 -8.51 -29.98 3.48
N ASP A 122 -8.03 -30.84 4.35
CA ASP A 122 -7.96 -32.29 4.16
C ASP A 122 -9.29 -32.98 4.43
N LYS A 123 -10.30 -32.26 4.94
CA LYS A 123 -11.64 -32.81 5.27
C LYS A 123 -12.71 -32.39 4.24
N THR A 124 -12.30 -32.09 3.01
CA THR A 124 -13.21 -31.60 1.95
C THR A 124 -13.74 -32.72 1.04
N GLY A 125 -13.50 -33.99 1.40
CA GLY A 125 -13.91 -35.16 0.59
C GLY A 125 -15.06 -35.96 1.18
N THR A 126 -15.54 -36.92 0.40
CA THR A 126 -16.64 -37.81 0.75
C THR A 126 -16.33 -38.71 1.95
N GLU A 127 -15.06 -38.99 2.18
CA GLU A 127 -14.56 -39.74 3.34
C GLU A 127 -14.84 -39.03 4.69
N ASN A 128 -15.16 -37.73 4.65
CA ASN A 128 -15.54 -36.92 5.80
C ASN A 128 -17.05 -36.59 5.84
N GLY A 129 -17.88 -37.35 5.11
CA GLY A 129 -19.34 -37.23 5.11
C GLY A 129 -19.90 -36.11 4.20
N LEU A 130 -19.06 -35.52 3.34
CA LEU A 130 -19.53 -34.53 2.37
C LEU A 130 -20.12 -35.22 1.12
N PRO A 131 -21.08 -34.62 0.41
CA PRO A 131 -21.77 -35.24 -0.73
C PRO A 131 -20.86 -35.43 -1.95
N THR A 132 -19.77 -34.68 -2.04
CA THR A 132 -18.76 -34.74 -3.11
C THR A 132 -17.45 -34.20 -2.63
N LEU A 133 -16.40 -34.37 -3.42
CA LEU A 133 -15.10 -33.72 -3.18
C LEU A 133 -15.20 -32.21 -3.53
N PHE A 134 -14.91 -31.35 -2.56
CA PHE A 134 -14.82 -29.88 -2.72
C PHE A 134 -13.35 -29.47 -2.81
N ASP A 135 -12.75 -29.65 -3.97
CA ASP A 135 -11.35 -29.31 -4.27
C ASP A 135 -11.18 -28.02 -5.10
N GLY A 136 -12.25 -27.27 -5.28
CA GLY A 136 -12.28 -26.05 -6.10
C GLY A 136 -12.65 -26.28 -7.56
N LYS A 137 -13.01 -27.51 -7.98
CA LYS A 137 -13.48 -27.78 -9.35
C LYS A 137 -14.70 -26.91 -9.69
N GLY A 138 -14.64 -26.22 -10.83
CA GLY A 138 -15.68 -25.27 -11.26
C GLY A 138 -15.53 -23.85 -10.74
N VAL A 139 -14.51 -23.58 -9.93
CA VAL A 139 -14.18 -22.26 -9.39
C VAL A 139 -12.85 -21.77 -9.96
N ILE A 140 -12.67 -20.46 -10.07
CA ILE A 140 -11.41 -19.82 -10.42
C ILE A 140 -10.74 -19.33 -9.11
N ILE A 141 -9.47 -19.64 -8.94
CA ILE A 141 -8.60 -18.97 -7.96
C ILE A 141 -7.88 -17.85 -8.69
N GLY A 142 -8.14 -16.61 -8.27
CA GLY A 142 -7.45 -15.42 -8.75
C GLY A 142 -6.36 -14.98 -7.78
N VAL A 143 -5.18 -14.62 -8.28
CA VAL A 143 -4.10 -14.05 -7.45
C VAL A 143 -3.56 -12.79 -8.09
N VAL A 144 -3.58 -11.69 -7.34
CA VAL A 144 -2.92 -10.43 -7.70
C VAL A 144 -1.65 -10.33 -6.86
N ASP A 145 -0.50 -10.55 -7.47
CA ASP A 145 0.80 -10.63 -6.83
C ASP A 145 1.92 -10.34 -7.85
N ASN A 146 3.16 -10.75 -7.58
CA ASN A 146 4.24 -10.73 -8.56
C ASN A 146 5.22 -11.89 -8.33
N GLY A 147 6.00 -12.25 -9.35
CA GLY A 147 6.94 -13.36 -9.29
C GLY A 147 6.27 -14.71 -9.56
N PHE A 148 5.59 -14.82 -10.70
CA PHE A 148 4.94 -16.05 -11.15
C PHE A 148 5.82 -16.82 -12.14
N ASP A 149 6.14 -18.08 -11.83
CA ASP A 149 6.59 -19.09 -12.79
C ASP A 149 5.37 -19.83 -13.35
N PHE A 150 4.91 -19.46 -14.55
CA PHE A 150 3.75 -20.06 -15.20
C PHE A 150 3.97 -21.52 -15.59
N THR A 151 5.21 -21.99 -15.64
CA THR A 151 5.59 -23.36 -16.01
C THR A 151 5.75 -24.29 -14.81
N HIS A 152 5.62 -23.75 -13.59
CA HIS A 152 5.85 -24.49 -12.36
C HIS A 152 4.97 -25.77 -12.31
N PRO A 153 5.53 -26.93 -11.94
CA PRO A 153 4.80 -28.21 -11.93
C PRO A 153 3.53 -28.19 -11.09
N MET A 154 3.48 -27.40 -10.03
CA MET A 154 2.30 -27.26 -9.16
C MET A 154 1.10 -26.61 -9.85
N PHE A 155 1.27 -26.00 -11.01
CA PHE A 155 0.18 -25.37 -11.78
C PHE A 155 -0.30 -26.25 -12.93
N LYS A 156 0.03 -27.53 -12.92
CA LYS A 156 -0.45 -28.54 -13.86
C LYS A 156 -1.49 -29.45 -13.21
N ASP A 157 -2.41 -29.97 -14.01
CA ASP A 157 -3.32 -31.03 -13.59
C ASP A 157 -2.64 -32.42 -13.59
N ALA A 158 -3.40 -33.46 -13.28
CA ALA A 158 -2.87 -34.84 -13.26
C ALA A 158 -2.40 -35.34 -14.64
N ASP A 159 -2.92 -34.77 -15.72
CA ASP A 159 -2.57 -35.11 -17.10
C ASP A 159 -1.40 -34.26 -17.64
N GLY A 160 -0.89 -33.34 -16.81
CA GLY A 160 0.23 -32.44 -17.14
C GLY A 160 -0.18 -31.16 -17.86
N ASN A 161 -1.48 -30.88 -18.02
CA ASN A 161 -1.97 -29.65 -18.66
C ASN A 161 -1.86 -28.47 -17.71
N CYS A 162 -1.58 -27.28 -18.27
CA CYS A 162 -1.52 -26.04 -17.53
C CYS A 162 -2.93 -25.64 -17.00
N ARG A 163 -3.03 -25.36 -15.70
CA ARG A 163 -4.26 -24.91 -15.05
C ARG A 163 -4.40 -23.39 -14.99
N ILE A 164 -3.35 -22.63 -15.36
CA ILE A 164 -3.43 -21.19 -15.51
C ILE A 164 -4.16 -20.90 -16.82
N ILE A 165 -5.34 -20.30 -16.71
CA ILE A 165 -6.24 -20.03 -17.86
C ILE A 165 -6.08 -18.62 -18.40
N THR A 166 -5.54 -17.69 -17.62
CA THR A 166 -5.18 -16.35 -18.04
C THR A 166 -4.10 -15.79 -17.11
N ALA A 167 -3.20 -14.97 -17.67
CA ALA A 167 -2.18 -14.24 -16.93
C ALA A 167 -2.07 -12.83 -17.49
N TRP A 168 -2.13 -11.82 -16.62
CA TRP A 168 -1.84 -10.44 -17.00
C TRP A 168 -0.55 -9.99 -16.34
N ASP A 169 0.46 -9.69 -17.13
CA ASP A 169 1.72 -9.10 -16.65
C ASP A 169 1.69 -7.58 -16.87
N GLN A 170 1.49 -6.83 -15.79
CA GLN A 170 1.43 -5.37 -15.79
C GLN A 170 2.80 -4.70 -15.99
N ASN A 171 3.89 -5.45 -15.83
CA ASN A 171 5.27 -4.94 -15.89
C ASN A 171 5.88 -5.01 -17.30
N VAL A 172 5.20 -5.65 -18.24
CA VAL A 172 5.62 -5.72 -19.65
C VAL A 172 5.06 -4.54 -20.44
N THR A 173 5.91 -3.90 -21.23
CA THR A 173 5.50 -2.79 -22.12
C THR A 173 4.98 -3.31 -23.47
N GLY A 174 4.10 -2.54 -24.14
CA GLY A 174 3.69 -2.78 -25.54
C GLY A 174 2.44 -3.63 -25.73
N GLY A 175 1.71 -3.99 -24.69
CA GLY A 175 0.43 -4.67 -24.80
C GLY A 175 -0.72 -3.72 -25.14
N PHE A 176 -1.63 -4.18 -26.03
CA PHE A 176 -2.91 -3.50 -26.27
C PHE A 176 -4.00 -4.24 -25.50
N ASN A 177 -4.49 -3.66 -24.44
CA ASN A 177 -5.63 -4.15 -23.65
C ASN A 177 -6.47 -2.97 -23.15
N ASP A 178 -7.62 -3.25 -22.56
CA ASP A 178 -8.56 -2.22 -22.12
C ASP A 178 -7.99 -1.32 -20.99
N TYR A 179 -7.00 -1.79 -20.24
CA TYR A 179 -6.34 -1.03 -19.18
C TYR A 179 -5.23 -0.11 -19.70
N GLY A 180 -4.68 -0.35 -20.90
CA GLY A 180 -3.69 0.49 -21.59
C GLY A 180 -2.25 0.26 -21.15
N TYR A 181 -1.98 -0.79 -20.39
CA TYR A 181 -0.63 -1.20 -19.99
C TYR A 181 -0.56 -2.71 -19.73
N GLY A 182 0.66 -3.23 -19.69
CA GLY A 182 0.90 -4.66 -19.47
C GLY A 182 0.50 -5.52 -20.67
N VAL A 183 0.76 -6.83 -20.58
CA VAL A 183 0.42 -7.84 -21.59
C VAL A 183 -0.48 -8.91 -20.98
N ILE A 184 -1.59 -9.23 -21.63
CA ILE A 184 -2.49 -10.32 -21.24
C ILE A 184 -2.17 -11.55 -22.09
N TYR A 185 -1.83 -12.64 -21.41
CA TYR A 185 -1.66 -13.97 -21.98
C TYR A 185 -2.96 -14.76 -21.73
N ASN A 186 -3.80 -14.90 -22.74
CA ASN A 186 -5.15 -15.46 -22.64
C ASN A 186 -5.32 -16.83 -23.30
N THR A 187 -4.21 -17.48 -23.67
CA THR A 187 -4.20 -18.88 -24.14
C THR A 187 -3.05 -19.63 -23.48
N THR A 188 -3.20 -20.95 -23.33
CA THR A 188 -2.19 -21.83 -22.74
C THR A 188 -0.84 -21.69 -23.46
N GLU A 189 -0.83 -21.60 -24.78
CA GLU A 189 0.40 -21.46 -25.57
C GLU A 189 1.14 -20.16 -25.23
N LYS A 190 0.42 -19.03 -25.12
CA LYS A 190 1.01 -17.73 -24.79
C LYS A 190 1.54 -17.70 -23.35
N ILE A 191 0.80 -18.30 -22.40
CA ILE A 191 1.20 -18.41 -21.00
C ILE A 191 2.49 -19.23 -20.87
N LEU A 192 2.51 -20.40 -21.50
CA LEU A 192 3.68 -21.28 -21.46
C LEU A 192 4.88 -20.71 -22.24
N ALA A 193 4.64 -19.95 -23.31
CA ALA A 193 5.68 -19.25 -24.06
C ALA A 193 6.31 -18.11 -23.26
N ALA A 194 5.51 -17.39 -22.46
CA ALA A 194 6.01 -16.35 -21.55
C ALA A 194 6.86 -16.95 -20.42
N ARG A 195 6.59 -18.18 -19.98
CA ARG A 195 7.29 -18.95 -18.93
C ARG A 195 7.13 -18.37 -17.53
N HIS A 196 7.38 -17.11 -17.33
CA HIS A 196 7.29 -16.37 -16.07
C HIS A 196 6.88 -14.92 -16.36
N ASP A 197 6.50 -14.19 -15.34
CA ASP A 197 6.28 -12.76 -15.42
C ASP A 197 7.61 -11.97 -15.46
N ASN A 198 7.52 -10.68 -15.72
CA ASN A 198 8.67 -9.78 -15.75
C ASN A 198 9.05 -9.30 -14.32
N SER A 199 9.25 -10.24 -13.41
CA SER A 199 9.66 -10.00 -12.02
C SER A 199 10.82 -10.91 -11.63
N TYR A 200 11.71 -10.42 -10.76
CA TYR A 200 12.77 -11.23 -10.14
C TYR A 200 12.33 -11.86 -8.82
N ASP A 201 11.08 -11.64 -8.39
CA ASP A 201 10.50 -12.23 -7.20
C ASP A 201 10.01 -13.67 -7.47
N THR A 202 9.64 -14.40 -6.44
CA THR A 202 9.03 -15.75 -6.53
C THR A 202 7.76 -15.85 -5.70
N HIS A 203 7.33 -14.74 -5.13
CA HIS A 203 6.27 -14.71 -4.13
C HIS A 203 4.92 -15.13 -4.70
N GLY A 204 4.52 -14.63 -5.88
CA GLY A 204 3.27 -15.01 -6.53
C GLY A 204 3.19 -16.50 -6.84
N THR A 205 4.31 -17.13 -7.21
CA THR A 205 4.39 -18.60 -7.38
C THR A 205 4.08 -19.31 -6.07
N HIS A 206 4.65 -18.86 -4.97
CA HIS A 206 4.44 -19.44 -3.64
C HIS A 206 2.98 -19.26 -3.18
N VAL A 207 2.44 -18.05 -3.25
CA VAL A 207 1.06 -17.73 -2.89
C VAL A 207 0.05 -18.55 -3.72
N LEU A 208 0.24 -18.60 -5.05
CA LEU A 208 -0.60 -19.39 -5.94
C LEU A 208 -0.50 -20.89 -5.65
N GLY A 209 0.70 -21.38 -5.31
CA GLY A 209 0.93 -22.75 -4.90
C GLY A 209 0.16 -23.14 -3.64
N ILE A 210 0.13 -22.26 -2.62
CA ILE A 210 -0.67 -22.47 -1.42
C ILE A 210 -2.16 -22.45 -1.74
N ALA A 211 -2.65 -21.49 -2.53
CA ALA A 211 -4.05 -21.36 -2.83
C ALA A 211 -4.58 -22.49 -3.72
N GLY A 212 -3.86 -22.82 -4.79
CA GLY A 212 -4.36 -23.73 -5.81
C GLY A 212 -3.36 -24.74 -6.38
N GLY A 213 -2.22 -25.00 -5.73
CA GLY A 213 -1.24 -25.98 -6.19
C GLY A 213 -1.83 -27.37 -6.39
N SER A 214 -1.33 -28.14 -7.36
CA SER A 214 -1.89 -29.44 -7.77
C SER A 214 -1.79 -30.50 -6.68
N SER A 215 -2.60 -31.56 -6.83
CA SER A 215 -2.67 -32.67 -5.89
C SER A 215 -1.50 -33.67 -6.00
N SER A 216 -0.66 -33.54 -7.03
CA SER A 216 0.43 -34.49 -7.33
C SER A 216 1.63 -34.39 -6.39
N SER A 217 1.67 -33.41 -5.49
CA SER A 217 2.77 -33.16 -4.56
C SER A 217 2.33 -33.35 -3.10
N ALA A 218 3.29 -33.67 -2.22
CA ALA A 218 3.10 -33.63 -0.77
C ALA A 218 2.77 -32.21 -0.26
N TYR A 219 3.15 -31.18 -1.01
CA TYR A 219 2.92 -29.75 -0.73
C TYR A 219 1.75 -29.17 -1.54
N LYS A 220 0.70 -29.96 -1.77
CA LYS A 220 -0.49 -29.53 -2.49
C LYS A 220 -1.18 -28.32 -1.87
N GLY A 221 -1.74 -27.44 -2.71
CA GLY A 221 -2.51 -26.26 -2.30
C GLY A 221 -3.90 -26.61 -1.72
N ILE A 222 -4.69 -25.59 -1.41
CA ILE A 222 -6.05 -25.76 -0.85
C ILE A 222 -7.02 -26.22 -1.95
N ALA A 223 -7.13 -25.46 -3.04
CA ALA A 223 -8.09 -25.71 -4.14
C ALA A 223 -7.41 -26.42 -5.32
N THR A 224 -7.07 -27.70 -5.12
CA THR A 224 -6.27 -28.49 -6.07
C THR A 224 -6.93 -28.75 -7.42
N GLY A 225 -8.28 -28.68 -7.49
CA GLY A 225 -9.08 -28.82 -8.72
C GLY A 225 -9.50 -27.51 -9.38
N ALA A 226 -9.18 -26.35 -8.80
CA ALA A 226 -9.56 -25.05 -9.33
C ALA A 226 -8.78 -24.70 -10.60
N GLN A 227 -9.38 -23.86 -11.46
CA GLN A 227 -8.66 -23.13 -12.50
C GLN A 227 -7.93 -21.93 -11.88
N LEU A 228 -6.81 -21.53 -12.46
CA LEU A 228 -5.95 -20.48 -11.91
C LEU A 228 -5.94 -19.28 -12.86
N ALA A 229 -6.06 -18.08 -12.29
CA ALA A 229 -5.94 -16.83 -13.03
C ALA A 229 -5.02 -15.88 -12.26
N VAL A 230 -4.07 -15.25 -12.92
CA VAL A 230 -3.04 -14.47 -12.25
C VAL A 230 -2.87 -13.08 -12.85
N VAL A 231 -2.55 -12.14 -11.99
CA VAL A 231 -2.10 -10.78 -12.35
C VAL A 231 -0.77 -10.53 -11.69
N SER A 232 0.29 -10.44 -12.49
CA SER A 232 1.58 -9.93 -12.05
C SER A 232 1.52 -8.41 -11.98
N THR A 233 1.29 -7.90 -10.76
CA THR A 233 1.05 -6.47 -10.56
C THR A 233 2.35 -5.68 -10.50
N ASN A 234 2.26 -4.41 -10.89
CA ASN A 234 3.32 -3.41 -10.72
C ASN A 234 3.44 -2.91 -9.26
N LYS A 235 2.69 -3.53 -8.32
CA LYS A 235 2.63 -3.23 -6.87
C LYS A 235 2.05 -1.86 -6.53
N SER A 236 1.57 -1.06 -7.49
CA SER A 236 0.82 0.15 -7.17
C SER A 236 -0.60 -0.21 -6.70
N GLU A 237 -1.19 0.60 -5.83
CA GLU A 237 -2.58 0.42 -5.41
C GLU A 237 -3.53 0.39 -6.62
N GLN A 238 -3.28 1.24 -7.63
CA GLN A 238 -4.05 1.28 -8.88
C GLN A 238 -3.91 -0.02 -9.67
N GLY A 239 -2.67 -0.53 -9.79
CA GLY A 239 -2.43 -1.79 -10.48
C GLY A 239 -3.11 -2.98 -9.81
N ILE A 240 -3.18 -2.98 -8.46
CA ILE A 240 -3.91 -4.01 -7.71
C ILE A 240 -5.42 -3.91 -8.00
N ILE A 241 -6.01 -2.71 -7.97
CA ILE A 241 -7.43 -2.50 -8.29
C ILE A 241 -7.75 -2.95 -9.70
N ASP A 242 -6.96 -2.53 -10.69
CA ASP A 242 -7.12 -2.92 -12.09
C ASP A 242 -7.00 -4.45 -12.26
N GLY A 243 -6.09 -5.07 -11.49
CA GLY A 243 -5.92 -6.53 -11.47
C GLY A 243 -7.13 -7.26 -10.90
N VAL A 244 -7.72 -6.76 -9.82
CA VAL A 244 -8.94 -7.32 -9.22
C VAL A 244 -10.12 -7.18 -10.21
N ASP A 245 -10.30 -6.02 -10.81
CA ASP A 245 -11.34 -5.79 -11.81
C ASP A 245 -11.19 -6.73 -13.02
N TYR A 246 -9.96 -6.88 -13.53
CA TYR A 246 -9.66 -7.82 -14.61
C TYR A 246 -10.08 -9.25 -14.26
N LEU A 247 -9.70 -9.74 -13.07
CA LEU A 247 -10.03 -11.09 -12.64
C LEU A 247 -11.54 -11.31 -12.47
N ILE A 248 -12.26 -10.31 -11.94
CA ILE A 248 -13.72 -10.35 -11.82
C ILE A 248 -14.36 -10.43 -13.19
N LYS A 249 -14.02 -9.54 -14.12
CA LYS A 249 -14.55 -9.51 -15.49
C LYS A 249 -14.22 -10.80 -16.25
N TYR A 250 -13.02 -11.33 -16.06
CA TYR A 250 -12.64 -12.59 -16.67
C TYR A 250 -13.51 -13.74 -16.14
N ALA A 251 -13.69 -13.85 -14.84
CA ALA A 251 -14.54 -14.89 -14.23
C ALA A 251 -16.01 -14.78 -14.69
N GLU A 252 -16.55 -13.56 -14.75
CA GLU A 252 -17.88 -13.28 -15.29
C GLU A 252 -18.00 -13.74 -16.76
N SER A 253 -16.99 -13.47 -17.59
CA SER A 253 -16.96 -13.92 -18.98
C SER A 253 -16.95 -15.45 -19.13
N GLN A 254 -16.40 -16.15 -18.11
CA GLN A 254 -16.38 -17.62 -18.05
C GLN A 254 -17.63 -18.21 -17.38
N GLY A 255 -18.53 -17.38 -16.86
CA GLY A 255 -19.70 -17.82 -16.08
C GLY A 255 -19.35 -18.59 -14.82
N LYS A 256 -18.21 -18.29 -14.17
CA LYS A 256 -17.67 -19.00 -13.01
C LYS A 256 -17.50 -18.11 -11.80
N PRO A 257 -17.70 -18.65 -10.59
CA PRO A 257 -17.31 -17.98 -9.37
C PRO A 257 -15.77 -17.87 -9.26
N ILE A 258 -15.33 -16.84 -8.53
CA ILE A 258 -13.91 -16.59 -8.32
C ILE A 258 -13.62 -16.26 -6.86
N ALA A 259 -12.53 -16.82 -6.32
CA ALA A 259 -11.92 -16.40 -5.07
C ALA A 259 -10.57 -15.72 -5.37
N ILE A 260 -10.48 -14.44 -5.06
CA ILE A 260 -9.31 -13.60 -5.35
C ILE A 260 -8.48 -13.44 -4.07
N ASN A 261 -7.17 -13.57 -4.19
CA ASN A 261 -6.22 -13.29 -3.11
C ASN A 261 -5.31 -12.12 -3.48
N VAL A 262 -5.15 -11.19 -2.52
CA VAL A 262 -4.20 -10.08 -2.57
C VAL A 262 -3.31 -10.17 -1.33
N SER A 263 -2.10 -10.70 -1.50
CA SER A 263 -1.11 -10.80 -0.41
C SER A 263 -0.15 -9.62 -0.39
N LEU A 264 -0.72 -8.43 -0.54
CA LEU A 264 -0.01 -7.16 -0.69
C LEU A 264 -0.67 -6.07 0.18
N GLY A 265 0.11 -5.14 0.74
CA GLY A 265 -0.45 -4.05 1.55
C GLY A 265 0.57 -2.98 1.94
N THR A 266 0.09 -1.87 2.49
CA THR A 266 0.90 -0.78 3.05
C THR A 266 0.32 -0.30 4.38
N VAL A 267 1.18 0.06 5.33
CA VAL A 267 0.75 0.63 6.62
C VAL A 267 0.27 2.07 6.47
N LEU A 268 0.69 2.76 5.42
CA LEU A 268 0.31 4.15 5.16
C LEU A 268 -1.10 4.28 4.60
N GLY A 269 -1.76 5.37 4.93
CA GLY A 269 -3.08 5.72 4.42
C GLY A 269 -4.19 5.61 5.46
N TYR A 270 -5.42 5.87 5.01
CA TYR A 270 -6.60 5.89 5.86
C TYR A 270 -6.88 4.51 6.48
N LYS A 271 -7.13 4.52 7.79
CA LYS A 271 -7.40 3.30 8.57
C LYS A 271 -8.91 3.05 8.82
N ASP A 272 -9.79 3.71 8.09
CA ASP A 272 -11.26 3.65 8.24
C ASP A 272 -11.99 3.15 6.98
N GLY A 273 -11.26 2.72 5.95
CA GLY A 273 -11.84 2.30 4.68
C GLY A 273 -12.23 3.44 3.74
N THR A 274 -11.81 4.67 4.03
CA THR A 274 -12.10 5.85 3.19
C THR A 274 -10.99 6.19 2.19
N SER A 275 -9.92 5.38 2.13
CA SER A 275 -8.91 5.49 1.08
C SER A 275 -9.53 5.23 -0.30
N ASN A 276 -9.00 5.85 -1.35
CA ASN A 276 -9.42 5.59 -2.73
C ASN A 276 -9.36 4.08 -3.05
N PHE A 277 -8.32 3.40 -2.58
CA PHE A 277 -8.15 1.96 -2.73
C PHE A 277 -9.31 1.17 -2.12
N ALA A 278 -9.61 1.42 -0.83
CA ALA A 278 -10.68 0.71 -0.12
C ALA A 278 -12.05 0.98 -0.75
N GLN A 279 -12.32 2.23 -1.13
CA GLN A 279 -13.56 2.62 -1.77
C GLN A 279 -13.79 1.94 -3.12
N LEU A 280 -12.76 1.86 -3.97
CA LEU A 280 -12.85 1.18 -5.25
C LEU A 280 -13.01 -0.33 -5.10
N LEU A 281 -12.27 -0.96 -4.16
CA LEU A 281 -12.50 -2.38 -3.85
C LEU A 281 -13.91 -2.65 -3.36
N ASP A 282 -14.43 -1.81 -2.46
CA ASP A 282 -15.79 -1.95 -1.95
C ASP A 282 -16.83 -1.80 -3.08
N GLN A 283 -16.62 -0.89 -4.02
CA GLN A 283 -17.46 -0.73 -5.23
C GLN A 283 -17.39 -1.97 -6.13
N LEU A 284 -16.19 -2.48 -6.43
CA LEU A 284 -16.00 -3.66 -7.29
C LEU A 284 -16.68 -4.91 -6.72
N LEU A 285 -16.72 -5.05 -5.40
CA LEU A 285 -17.29 -6.22 -4.72
C LEU A 285 -18.77 -6.05 -4.39
N SER A 286 -19.27 -4.82 -4.38
CA SER A 286 -20.66 -4.53 -3.97
C SER A 286 -21.67 -5.20 -4.88
N GLY A 287 -22.58 -5.98 -4.27
CA GLY A 287 -23.64 -6.69 -4.98
C GLY A 287 -23.17 -7.85 -5.87
N LYS A 288 -21.89 -8.14 -5.96
CA LYS A 288 -21.35 -9.26 -6.76
C LYS A 288 -21.67 -10.60 -6.09
N LYS A 289 -22.18 -11.52 -6.90
CA LYS A 289 -22.42 -12.92 -6.47
C LYS A 289 -21.33 -13.81 -7.04
N GLY A 290 -20.84 -14.77 -6.22
CA GLY A 290 -19.80 -15.69 -6.64
C GLY A 290 -18.41 -15.06 -6.73
N VAL A 291 -18.21 -13.87 -6.15
CA VAL A 291 -16.92 -13.19 -6.04
C VAL A 291 -16.56 -13.05 -4.57
N LEU A 292 -15.35 -13.47 -4.20
CA LEU A 292 -14.80 -13.31 -2.88
C LEU A 292 -13.37 -12.76 -3.02
N LEU A 293 -13.01 -11.79 -2.19
CA LEU A 293 -11.66 -11.23 -2.12
C LEU A 293 -11.12 -11.32 -0.70
N SER A 294 -9.97 -11.96 -0.54
CA SER A 294 -9.16 -11.95 0.67
C SER A 294 -7.95 -11.02 0.50
N ILE A 295 -7.62 -10.28 1.57
CA ILE A 295 -6.50 -9.33 1.56
C ILE A 295 -5.69 -9.43 2.85
N ALA A 296 -4.36 -9.37 2.73
CA ALA A 296 -3.45 -9.42 3.86
C ALA A 296 -3.49 -8.15 4.72
N THR A 297 -3.39 -8.30 6.05
CA THR A 297 -3.43 -7.18 7.00
C THR A 297 -2.08 -6.49 7.23
N GLY A 298 -1.01 -6.92 6.56
CA GLY A 298 0.33 -6.35 6.68
C GLY A 298 1.23 -7.08 7.67
N ASN A 299 2.51 -6.65 7.72
CA ASN A 299 3.59 -7.31 8.44
C ASN A 299 4.20 -6.44 9.56
N GLU A 300 3.57 -5.34 9.92
CA GLU A 300 4.11 -4.30 10.82
C GLU A 300 3.67 -4.48 12.28
N GLY A 301 2.95 -5.55 12.62
CA GLY A 301 2.42 -5.79 13.96
C GLY A 301 3.44 -5.88 15.10
N HIS A 302 4.73 -5.92 14.81
CA HIS A 302 5.84 -5.92 15.78
C HIS A 302 6.59 -4.59 15.85
N ARG A 303 6.24 -3.62 14.99
CA ARG A 303 7.00 -2.37 14.84
C ARG A 303 6.30 -1.21 15.54
N ASN A 304 7.06 -0.30 16.12
CA ASN A 304 6.57 0.92 16.75
C ASN A 304 6.32 2.02 15.68
N THR A 305 5.50 1.70 14.69
CA THR A 305 5.23 2.58 13.54
C THR A 305 4.01 3.47 13.70
N MET A 306 3.26 3.32 14.80
CA MET A 306 2.00 4.02 15.00
C MET A 306 2.03 4.95 16.20
N ILE A 307 1.40 6.12 16.06
CA ILE A 307 0.93 6.96 17.17
C ILE A 307 -0.58 7.10 17.00
N ALA A 308 -1.33 6.80 18.05
CA ALA A 308 -2.77 7.02 18.11
C ALA A 308 -3.11 7.71 19.43
N SER A 309 -3.75 8.88 19.38
CA SER A 309 -4.06 9.69 20.56
C SER A 309 -5.24 10.61 20.29
N ASN A 310 -5.78 11.18 21.35
CA ASN A 310 -6.69 12.34 21.35
C ASN A 310 -6.10 13.51 22.18
N ASN A 311 -4.83 13.43 22.52
CA ASN A 311 -4.08 14.44 23.26
C ASN A 311 -2.88 14.89 22.44
N ASN A 312 -2.30 16.02 22.80
CA ASN A 312 -1.02 16.47 22.27
C ASN A 312 0.06 15.42 22.55
N CYS A 313 0.95 15.21 21.59
CA CYS A 313 1.94 14.15 21.66
C CYS A 313 3.20 14.57 20.92
N SER A 314 4.36 14.28 21.49
CA SER A 314 5.67 14.47 20.86
C SER A 314 6.40 13.14 20.77
N SER A 315 7.13 12.91 19.69
CA SER A 315 7.95 11.72 19.47
C SER A 315 9.19 12.05 18.63
N THR A 316 10.19 11.22 18.75
CA THR A 316 11.33 11.19 17.83
C THR A 316 10.96 10.31 16.65
N LEU A 317 11.08 10.84 15.45
CA LEU A 317 11.01 10.04 14.22
C LEU A 317 12.41 9.45 13.96
N VAL A 318 12.48 8.14 13.85
CA VAL A 318 13.71 7.39 13.56
C VAL A 318 13.63 6.81 12.16
N PRO A 319 14.09 7.57 11.13
CA PRO A 319 14.11 7.05 9.75
C PRO A 319 15.08 5.88 9.60
N PRO A 320 14.90 5.01 8.60
CA PRO A 320 15.86 3.94 8.33
C PRO A 320 17.18 4.51 7.79
N SER A 321 18.25 3.70 7.90
CA SER A 321 19.62 4.09 7.51
C SER A 321 19.80 4.51 6.05
N TYR A 322 18.87 4.13 5.16
CA TYR A 322 18.88 4.56 3.75
C TYR A 322 18.15 5.89 3.51
N GLY A 323 17.65 6.54 4.57
CA GLY A 323 17.18 7.93 4.54
C GLY A 323 15.87 8.18 3.79
N ARG A 324 14.97 7.20 3.69
CA ARG A 324 13.61 7.39 3.15
C ARG A 324 12.58 7.11 4.21
N GLU A 325 11.65 8.04 4.39
CA GLU A 325 10.54 7.86 5.32
C GLU A 325 9.28 8.52 4.77
N ASN A 326 8.16 7.86 4.97
CA ASN A 326 6.86 8.42 4.66
C ASN A 326 6.01 8.39 5.93
N ILE A 327 5.30 9.48 6.21
CA ILE A 327 4.38 9.59 7.34
C ILE A 327 3.01 9.98 6.81
N PHE A 328 1.99 9.31 7.31
CA PHE A 328 0.60 9.65 7.07
C PHE A 328 -0.11 9.81 8.41
N MET A 329 -0.80 10.94 8.61
CA MET A 329 -1.66 11.20 9.77
C MET A 329 -3.08 11.42 9.30
N GLN A 330 -4.02 10.80 9.99
CA GLN A 330 -5.47 10.96 9.83
C GLN A 330 -6.06 11.47 11.13
N GLY A 331 -6.88 12.54 11.05
CA GLY A 331 -7.66 13.07 12.17
C GLY A 331 -9.15 12.77 12.04
N GLU A 332 -9.91 13.07 13.08
CA GLU A 332 -11.38 13.08 13.07
C GLU A 332 -11.92 14.33 12.36
N THR A 333 -13.04 14.16 11.67
CA THR A 333 -13.78 15.30 11.07
C THR A 333 -14.31 16.25 12.15
N GLY A 334 -14.24 17.55 11.89
CA GLY A 334 -14.74 18.58 12.80
C GLY A 334 -13.76 19.01 13.89
N HIS A 335 -12.55 18.48 13.89
CA HIS A 335 -11.48 18.82 14.81
C HIS A 335 -10.29 19.46 14.11
N SER A 336 -9.53 20.26 14.86
CA SER A 336 -8.34 20.96 14.37
C SER A 336 -7.07 20.27 14.82
N TYR A 337 -6.12 20.19 13.89
CA TYR A 337 -4.83 19.53 14.12
C TYR A 337 -3.68 20.40 13.63
N LYS A 338 -2.54 20.23 14.33
CA LYS A 338 -1.26 20.79 13.91
C LYS A 338 -0.20 19.73 14.04
N LEU A 339 0.63 19.58 13.01
CA LEU A 339 1.84 18.79 13.00
C LEU A 339 3.04 19.70 12.87
N LYS A 340 4.00 19.57 13.79
CA LYS A 340 5.29 20.24 13.68
C LYS A 340 6.38 19.19 13.50
N LEU A 341 7.19 19.35 12.44
CA LEU A 341 8.36 18.52 12.14
C LEU A 341 9.61 19.37 12.33
N THR A 342 10.56 18.88 13.12
CA THR A 342 11.80 19.58 13.44
C THR A 342 12.99 18.66 13.20
N LEU A 343 14.04 19.16 12.54
CA LEU A 343 15.36 18.53 12.50
C LEU A 343 16.28 19.34 13.40
N LYS A 344 16.91 18.70 14.37
CA LYS A 344 17.84 19.32 15.32
C LYS A 344 19.23 18.74 15.21
N ASN A 345 20.25 19.59 15.37
CA ASN A 345 21.59 19.14 15.69
C ASN A 345 21.67 18.83 17.18
N THR A 346 21.90 17.59 17.54
CA THR A 346 21.93 17.13 18.95
C THR A 346 23.18 17.56 19.71
N ALA A 347 24.26 17.91 19.00
CA ALA A 347 25.50 18.37 19.58
C ALA A 347 25.47 19.85 19.94
N THR A 348 24.84 20.70 19.15
CA THR A 348 24.77 22.15 19.35
C THR A 348 23.40 22.62 19.85
N GLY A 349 22.35 21.83 19.68
CA GLY A 349 20.96 22.21 19.97
C GLY A 349 20.29 23.04 18.86
N ASP A 350 20.99 23.34 17.78
CA ASP A 350 20.47 24.17 16.70
C ASP A 350 19.33 23.49 15.97
N VAL A 351 18.33 24.28 15.58
CA VAL A 351 17.24 23.87 14.69
C VAL A 351 17.68 24.04 13.24
N LEU A 352 17.84 22.92 12.55
CA LEU A 352 18.26 22.87 11.14
C LEU A 352 17.08 22.98 10.17
N LEU A 353 15.91 22.53 10.62
CA LEU A 353 14.64 22.63 9.91
C LEU A 353 13.50 22.69 10.92
N GLU A 354 12.54 23.56 10.70
CA GLU A 354 11.22 23.51 11.35
C GLU A 354 10.13 23.75 10.34
N LYS A 355 9.13 22.89 10.30
CA LYS A 355 7.96 23.00 9.44
C LYS A 355 6.70 22.64 10.20
N ILE A 356 5.64 23.38 9.89
CA ILE A 356 4.34 23.25 10.53
C ILE A 356 3.27 23.06 9.45
N LEU A 357 2.42 22.04 9.63
CA LEU A 357 1.16 21.86 8.92
C LEU A 357 0.01 22.11 9.88
N THR A 358 -1.05 22.72 9.41
CA THR A 358 -2.30 22.91 10.15
C THR A 358 -3.47 22.42 9.31
N SER A 359 -4.48 21.85 9.95
CA SER A 359 -5.68 21.34 9.27
C SER A 359 -6.58 22.44 8.69
N ASP A 360 -6.40 23.69 9.13
CA ASP A 360 -7.20 24.83 8.68
C ASP A 360 -6.69 25.39 7.35
N ASN A 361 -5.51 24.96 6.89
CA ASN A 361 -4.89 25.41 5.65
C ASN A 361 -4.44 24.22 4.79
N GLU A 362 -5.19 23.93 3.74
CA GLU A 362 -4.79 22.93 2.76
C GLU A 362 -3.59 23.43 1.95
N THR A 363 -2.48 22.69 2.00
CA THR A 363 -1.22 23.06 1.35
C THR A 363 -0.44 21.83 0.90
N SER A 364 0.42 22.03 -0.09
CA SER A 364 1.44 21.06 -0.50
C SER A 364 2.76 21.78 -0.76
N GLU A 365 3.81 21.38 -0.05
CA GLU A 365 5.11 22.04 -0.06
C GLU A 365 6.24 21.08 -0.42
N LYS A 366 7.23 21.60 -1.13
CA LYS A 366 8.53 20.97 -1.37
C LYS A 366 9.61 21.81 -0.71
N ILE A 367 10.45 21.17 0.08
CA ILE A 367 11.56 21.77 0.80
C ILE A 367 12.87 21.06 0.41
N THR A 368 13.90 21.83 0.10
CA THR A 368 15.28 21.36 -0.21
C THR A 368 16.28 22.16 0.61
N ASP A 369 17.55 21.79 0.56
CA ASP A 369 18.65 22.52 1.13
C ASP A 369 18.54 22.69 2.66
N PHE A 370 18.41 21.57 3.37
CA PHE A 370 18.35 21.51 4.83
C PHE A 370 19.32 20.44 5.38
N GLY A 371 19.63 20.53 6.68
CA GLY A 371 20.58 19.66 7.38
C GLY A 371 21.95 20.31 7.60
N THR A 372 22.90 19.56 8.15
CA THR A 372 24.24 20.08 8.51
C THR A 372 25.24 20.11 7.37
N ASP A 373 25.02 19.33 6.31
CA ASP A 373 25.93 19.25 5.15
C ASP A 373 25.17 19.63 3.87
N ASP A 374 25.91 20.09 2.85
CA ASP A 374 25.38 20.38 1.51
C ASP A 374 25.06 19.04 0.80
N ARG A 375 24.04 18.35 1.31
CA ARG A 375 23.61 17.02 0.83
C ARG A 375 22.74 17.20 -0.41
N ALA A 376 23.33 17.09 -1.58
CA ALA A 376 22.79 17.35 -2.91
C ALA A 376 21.44 16.69 -3.25
N ASN A 377 20.82 15.92 -2.36
CA ASN A 377 19.56 15.19 -2.58
C ASN A 377 18.59 15.26 -1.40
N ALA A 378 18.78 16.19 -0.47
CA ALA A 378 17.79 16.41 0.60
C ALA A 378 16.45 16.87 -0.01
N LEU A 379 15.40 16.11 0.25
CA LEU A 379 14.06 16.40 -0.22
C LEU A 379 13.04 16.07 0.87
N LEU A 380 12.23 17.04 1.23
CA LEU A 380 11.06 16.88 2.06
C LEU A 380 9.85 17.41 1.28
N THR A 381 8.82 16.60 1.14
CA THR A 381 7.51 17.07 0.67
C THR A 381 6.50 16.87 1.78
N MET A 382 5.64 17.87 1.99
CA MET A 382 4.62 17.87 3.03
C MET A 382 3.30 18.35 2.44
N SER A 383 2.18 17.77 2.91
CA SER A 383 0.86 18.28 2.56
C SER A 383 -0.11 18.19 3.75
N SER A 384 -0.96 19.20 3.86
CA SER A 384 -2.18 19.21 4.68
C SER A 384 -3.36 19.19 3.72
N LEU A 385 -4.20 18.17 3.82
CA LEU A 385 -5.36 17.96 2.94
C LEU A 385 -6.53 17.47 3.77
N LYS A 386 -7.72 17.46 3.18
CA LYS A 386 -8.90 16.78 3.72
C LYS A 386 -9.20 15.52 2.93
N ASN A 387 -9.73 14.51 3.61
CA ASN A 387 -10.29 13.36 2.93
C ASN A 387 -11.50 13.78 2.07
N ALA A 388 -11.52 13.42 0.81
CA ALA A 388 -12.55 13.85 -0.15
C ALA A 388 -13.96 13.29 0.15
N ILE A 389 -14.10 12.36 1.09
CA ILE A 389 -15.36 11.70 1.45
C ILE A 389 -15.86 12.19 2.82
N THR A 390 -14.95 12.21 3.80
CA THR A 390 -15.28 12.46 5.20
C THR A 390 -14.91 13.86 5.67
N GLU A 391 -14.23 14.66 4.86
CA GLU A 391 -13.64 15.96 5.23
C GLU A 391 -12.64 15.86 6.39
N ALA A 392 -12.23 14.64 6.77
CA ALA A 392 -11.28 14.39 7.83
C ALA A 392 -9.90 14.97 7.49
N PRO A 393 -9.28 15.76 8.38
CA PRO A 393 -7.95 16.32 8.14
C PRO A 393 -6.87 15.23 8.02
N THR A 394 -5.93 15.44 7.11
CA THR A 394 -4.79 14.53 6.89
C THR A 394 -3.50 15.28 6.66
N PHE A 395 -2.41 14.78 7.21
CA PHE A 395 -1.06 15.24 6.91
C PHE A 395 -0.26 14.12 6.27
N ASN A 396 0.46 14.48 5.19
CA ASN A 396 1.39 13.58 4.51
C ASN A 396 2.78 14.21 4.52
N ILE A 397 3.79 13.39 4.83
CA ILE A 397 5.19 13.77 4.80
C ILE A 397 5.95 12.69 4.04
N ASN A 398 6.79 13.09 3.07
CA ASN A 398 7.73 12.20 2.42
C ASN A 398 9.11 12.81 2.55
N LEU A 399 9.99 12.08 3.21
CA LEU A 399 11.36 12.45 3.50
C LEU A 399 12.33 11.61 2.66
N SER A 400 13.28 12.27 2.03
CA SER A 400 14.46 11.66 1.42
C SER A 400 15.69 12.41 1.94
N TYR A 401 16.26 11.90 3.04
CA TYR A 401 17.36 12.53 3.74
C TYR A 401 18.14 11.52 4.59
N LEU A 402 19.45 11.46 4.41
CA LEU A 402 20.34 10.66 5.27
C LEU A 402 20.64 11.46 6.54
N THR A 403 19.96 11.12 7.63
CA THR A 403 20.15 11.74 8.95
C THR A 403 21.58 11.48 9.45
N ALA A 404 22.30 12.54 9.82
CA ALA A 404 23.62 12.42 10.41
C ALA A 404 23.55 11.93 11.86
N THR A 405 24.67 11.43 12.41
CA THR A 405 24.73 10.89 13.78
C THR A 405 24.47 11.94 14.87
N ASN A 406 24.71 13.21 14.56
CA ASN A 406 24.43 14.36 15.42
C ASN A 406 23.11 15.08 15.06
N GLU A 407 22.23 14.43 14.32
CA GLU A 407 20.92 14.97 13.94
C GLU A 407 19.80 14.10 14.48
N GLN A 408 18.68 14.72 14.84
CA GLN A 408 17.48 14.04 15.31
C GLN A 408 16.23 14.70 14.72
N TRP A 409 15.35 13.87 14.17
CA TRP A 409 14.01 14.27 13.76
C TRP A 409 13.05 14.22 14.95
N GLN A 410 12.31 15.29 15.17
CA GLN A 410 11.24 15.38 16.16
C GLN A 410 9.93 15.68 15.46
N ILE A 411 8.85 15.04 15.90
CA ILE A 411 7.50 15.26 15.41
C ILE A 411 6.56 15.54 16.57
N GLU A 412 5.76 16.58 16.47
CA GLU A 412 4.81 16.99 17.49
C GLU A 412 3.42 17.09 16.87
N PHE A 413 2.45 16.46 17.49
CA PHE A 413 1.05 16.51 17.12
C PHE A 413 0.28 17.32 18.16
N THR A 414 -0.49 18.28 17.71
CA THR A 414 -1.41 19.07 18.55
C THR A 414 -2.83 18.86 18.04
N THR A 415 -3.78 18.71 18.97
CA THR A 415 -5.19 18.55 18.68
C THR A 415 -6.04 19.36 19.65
N ASP A 416 -7.23 19.76 19.26
CA ASP A 416 -8.26 20.36 20.14
C ASP A 416 -9.07 19.31 20.93
N GLY A 417 -8.61 18.05 20.96
CA GLY A 417 -9.24 16.92 21.63
C GLY A 417 -9.74 15.83 20.67
N GLY A 418 -9.71 16.10 19.34
CA GLY A 418 -10.06 15.11 18.33
C GLY A 418 -9.03 13.96 18.27
N LYS A 419 -9.53 12.76 18.02
CA LYS A 419 -8.72 11.56 17.84
C LYS A 419 -7.92 11.65 16.53
N TYR A 420 -6.69 11.14 16.55
CA TYR A 420 -5.87 10.97 15.36
C TYR A 420 -5.06 9.68 15.39
N MET A 421 -4.65 9.22 14.21
CA MET A 421 -3.64 8.18 14.02
C MET A 421 -2.57 8.67 13.04
N ALA A 422 -1.30 8.48 13.41
CA ALA A 422 -0.16 8.69 12.53
C ALA A 422 0.61 7.39 12.33
N ALA A 423 1.02 7.11 11.11
CA ALA A 423 1.82 5.95 10.73
C ALA A 423 3.11 6.41 10.04
N CYS A 424 4.23 5.74 10.31
CA CYS A 424 5.44 5.79 9.49
C CYS A 424 5.65 4.45 8.77
N ASP A 425 6.28 4.50 7.59
CA ASP A 425 6.39 3.34 6.69
C ASP A 425 7.60 2.46 6.99
N TYR A 426 8.78 3.06 6.97
CA TYR A 426 10.05 2.33 7.06
C TYR A 426 10.73 2.45 8.42
N GLY A 427 10.56 3.57 9.11
CA GLY A 427 11.15 3.88 10.39
C GLY A 427 10.29 3.48 11.58
N SER A 428 10.43 4.25 12.66
CA SER A 428 9.63 4.09 13.88
C SER A 428 9.50 5.42 14.62
N PHE A 429 8.55 5.48 15.56
CA PHE A 429 8.47 6.53 16.55
C PHE A 429 9.09 6.05 17.87
N ALA A 430 9.84 6.91 18.53
CA ALA A 430 10.50 6.61 19.80
C ALA A 430 10.56 7.83 20.73
N ALA A 431 10.62 7.63 22.04
CA ALA A 431 10.89 8.72 22.99
C ALA A 431 12.27 9.35 22.74
N GLY A 432 13.23 8.56 22.28
CA GLY A 432 14.55 9.04 21.88
C GLY A 432 15.37 9.70 22.97
N GLY A 433 15.06 9.42 24.26
CA GLY A 433 15.70 10.03 25.42
C GLY A 433 15.22 11.45 25.72
N ASN A 434 14.20 11.97 25.05
CA ASN A 434 13.64 13.29 25.27
C ASN A 434 12.53 13.24 26.33
N GLU A 435 12.56 14.14 27.30
CA GLU A 435 11.53 14.23 28.34
C GLU A 435 10.18 14.62 27.72
N GLY A 436 9.12 13.91 28.12
CA GLY A 436 7.77 14.12 27.59
C GLY A 436 7.49 13.55 26.20
N PHE A 437 8.49 12.93 25.55
CA PHE A 437 8.29 12.24 24.29
C PHE A 437 7.83 10.80 24.51
N VAL A 438 7.04 10.28 23.58
CA VAL A 438 6.48 8.93 23.65
C VAL A 438 7.09 8.01 22.61
N ASP A 439 7.13 6.72 22.93
CA ASP A 439 7.41 5.67 21.97
C ASP A 439 6.20 5.45 21.05
N GLY A 440 6.46 5.02 19.84
CA GLY A 440 5.43 4.50 18.96
C GLY A 440 4.83 3.20 19.48
N SER A 441 3.76 2.79 18.87
CA SER A 441 3.00 1.57 19.18
C SER A 441 2.98 0.60 18.02
N SER A 442 2.86 -0.68 18.31
CA SER A 442 2.54 -1.75 17.36
C SER A 442 1.02 -2.04 17.26
N ALA A 443 0.18 -1.29 17.96
CA ALA A 443 -1.27 -1.35 17.82
C ALA A 443 -1.73 -0.61 16.55
N SER A 444 -2.89 -0.99 16.00
CA SER A 444 -3.49 -0.38 14.80
C SER A 444 -2.57 -0.38 13.55
N THR A 445 -1.69 -1.36 13.46
CA THR A 445 -0.74 -1.55 12.35
C THR A 445 -1.35 -2.26 11.13
N LEU A 446 -2.67 -2.37 11.04
CA LEU A 446 -3.33 -2.86 9.82
C LEU A 446 -2.78 -2.16 8.57
N ALA A 447 -2.57 -2.91 7.51
CA ALA A 447 -2.41 -2.31 6.20
C ALA A 447 -3.66 -1.48 5.84
N SER A 448 -3.50 -0.25 5.38
CA SER A 448 -4.63 0.61 4.97
C SER A 448 -5.48 -0.05 3.88
N THR A 449 -4.83 -0.82 3.00
CA THR A 449 -5.46 -1.63 1.95
C THR A 449 -6.45 -2.66 2.47
N SER A 450 -6.28 -3.13 3.72
CA SER A 450 -7.15 -4.14 4.34
C SER A 450 -8.34 -3.56 5.13
N THR A 451 -8.51 -2.24 5.13
CA THR A 451 -9.55 -1.57 5.93
C THR A 451 -10.90 -1.40 5.23
N GLY A 452 -11.02 -1.84 3.97
CA GLY A 452 -12.30 -1.90 3.24
C GLY A 452 -13.37 -2.69 3.97
N LYS A 453 -14.63 -2.52 3.60
CA LYS A 453 -15.80 -3.16 4.22
C LYS A 453 -16.11 -4.53 3.62
N ASN A 454 -15.94 -4.66 2.30
CA ASN A 454 -16.29 -5.88 1.55
C ASN A 454 -15.15 -6.92 1.44
N PRO A 455 -13.87 -6.54 1.36
CA PRO A 455 -12.77 -7.51 1.40
C PRO A 455 -12.66 -8.20 2.76
N ILE A 456 -12.32 -9.49 2.76
CA ILE A 456 -11.99 -10.24 3.97
C ILE A 456 -10.54 -9.96 4.33
N ALA A 457 -10.31 -9.22 5.40
CA ALA A 457 -8.98 -8.93 5.93
C ALA A 457 -8.46 -10.13 6.73
N VAL A 458 -7.31 -10.68 6.32
CA VAL A 458 -6.74 -11.90 6.87
C VAL A 458 -5.44 -11.60 7.60
N GLY A 459 -5.43 -11.84 8.91
CA GLY A 459 -4.23 -11.82 9.74
C GLY A 459 -3.52 -13.17 9.76
N ALA A 460 -2.39 -13.24 10.46
CA ALA A 460 -1.56 -14.43 10.53
C ALA A 460 -1.43 -14.96 11.96
N TYR A 461 -1.48 -16.29 12.13
CA TYR A 461 -1.07 -16.96 13.36
C TYR A 461 0.11 -17.91 13.11
N VAL A 462 0.82 -18.29 14.19
CA VAL A 462 1.97 -19.17 14.13
C VAL A 462 1.53 -20.60 13.82
N SER A 463 1.85 -21.11 12.65
CA SER A 463 1.50 -22.45 12.20
C SER A 463 2.50 -23.51 12.64
N ARG A 464 3.75 -23.10 12.90
CA ARG A 464 4.82 -23.91 13.49
C ARG A 464 5.91 -23.04 14.08
N LYS A 465 6.51 -23.53 15.15
CA LYS A 465 7.61 -22.87 15.84
C LYS A 465 8.95 -23.18 15.16
N ASP A 466 9.22 -24.47 14.95
CA ASP A 466 10.50 -24.95 14.46
C ASP A 466 10.33 -25.69 13.12
N TYR A 467 11.31 -25.57 12.24
CA TYR A 467 11.33 -26.27 10.96
C TYR A 467 12.75 -26.47 10.45
N THR A 468 12.89 -27.47 9.58
CA THR A 468 14.13 -27.71 8.83
C THR A 468 13.90 -27.27 7.38
N ASP A 469 14.77 -26.40 6.86
CA ASP A 469 14.70 -25.98 5.48
C ASP A 469 15.23 -27.02 4.50
N ILE A 470 15.10 -26.75 3.21
CA ILE A 470 15.51 -27.68 2.15
C ILE A 470 17.03 -27.95 2.13
N SER A 471 17.83 -27.09 2.75
CA SER A 471 19.28 -27.30 2.93
C SER A 471 19.62 -28.15 4.15
N GLY A 472 18.62 -28.54 4.95
CA GLY A 472 18.77 -29.29 6.19
C GLY A 472 19.06 -28.42 7.41
N LYS A 473 19.03 -27.10 7.30
CA LYS A 473 19.24 -26.19 8.41
C LYS A 473 17.98 -26.12 9.28
N ILE A 474 18.16 -26.29 10.59
CA ILE A 474 17.10 -26.18 11.59
C ILE A 474 16.92 -24.69 11.97
N HIS A 475 15.70 -24.23 11.91
CA HIS A 475 15.27 -22.90 12.36
C HIS A 475 14.42 -23.04 13.61
N ASN A 476 14.90 -22.48 14.71
CA ASN A 476 14.18 -22.44 16.00
C ASN A 476 13.70 -21.01 16.23
N ASN A 477 12.40 -20.82 16.40
CA ASN A 477 11.81 -19.50 16.57
C ASN A 477 11.27 -19.34 18.01
N PRO A 478 11.26 -18.11 18.55
CA PRO A 478 10.76 -17.83 19.90
C PRO A 478 9.22 -17.75 19.95
N TRP A 479 8.53 -18.34 19.00
CA TRP A 479 7.06 -18.23 18.86
C TRP A 479 6.34 -19.38 19.54
N THR A 480 5.06 -19.20 19.87
CA THR A 480 4.15 -20.24 20.34
C THR A 480 3.20 -20.61 19.21
N GLU A 481 3.07 -21.91 18.89
CA GLU A 481 2.12 -22.38 17.88
C GLU A 481 0.68 -22.09 18.33
N GLY A 482 -0.12 -21.57 17.39
CA GLY A 482 -1.50 -21.14 17.63
C GLY A 482 -1.64 -19.67 18.05
N ASP A 483 -0.58 -19.01 18.53
CA ASP A 483 -0.62 -17.59 18.88
C ASP A 483 -0.65 -16.71 17.62
N ILE A 484 -1.18 -15.49 17.75
CA ILE A 484 -1.10 -14.49 16.69
C ILE A 484 0.37 -14.20 16.36
N TYR A 485 0.70 -14.30 15.07
CA TYR A 485 2.06 -14.01 14.63
C TYR A 485 2.45 -12.58 14.91
N VAL A 486 3.60 -12.39 15.52
CA VAL A 486 4.03 -11.07 16.02
C VAL A 486 4.02 -9.98 14.93
N ARG A 487 4.24 -10.34 13.67
CA ARG A 487 4.23 -9.41 12.53
C ARG A 487 2.84 -9.16 11.97
N SER A 488 1.83 -10.00 12.27
CA SER A 488 0.47 -9.80 11.76
C SER A 488 -0.04 -8.40 12.07
N GLY A 489 -0.52 -7.69 11.05
CA GLY A 489 -1.14 -6.38 11.22
C GLY A 489 -2.31 -6.45 12.20
N LYS A 490 -2.40 -5.46 13.09
CA LYS A 490 -3.33 -5.41 14.22
C LYS A 490 -4.30 -4.25 14.07
N GLY A 491 -5.58 -4.49 14.38
CA GLY A 491 -6.61 -3.47 14.55
C GLY A 491 -6.56 -2.80 15.93
N PRO A 492 -7.62 -2.07 16.27
CA PRO A 492 -8.81 -1.80 15.46
C PRO A 492 -8.53 -0.81 14.30
N THR A 493 -9.52 -0.65 13.41
CA THR A 493 -9.53 0.45 12.44
C THR A 493 -9.75 1.80 13.13
N PHE A 494 -9.50 2.92 12.41
CA PHE A 494 -9.69 4.25 12.98
C PHE A 494 -11.15 4.53 13.37
N ASP A 495 -12.10 4.02 12.61
CA ASP A 495 -13.54 4.09 12.88
C ASP A 495 -14.03 3.02 13.89
N GLY A 496 -13.13 2.26 14.51
CA GLY A 496 -13.41 1.32 15.60
C GLY A 496 -13.88 -0.07 15.18
N ARG A 497 -13.91 -0.38 13.87
CA ARG A 497 -14.25 -1.73 13.40
C ARG A 497 -13.17 -2.73 13.82
N ILE A 498 -13.60 -3.95 14.14
CA ILE A 498 -12.70 -5.07 14.42
C ILE A 498 -12.14 -5.59 13.08
N LYS A 499 -10.83 -5.55 12.93
CA LYS A 499 -10.04 -6.15 11.86
C LYS A 499 -8.75 -6.71 12.49
N PRO A 500 -8.16 -7.81 11.97
CA PRO A 500 -8.62 -8.62 10.82
C PRO A 500 -9.98 -9.30 11.07
N ASP A 501 -10.67 -9.69 9.97
CA ASP A 501 -11.92 -10.44 10.05
C ASP A 501 -11.69 -11.88 10.49
N VAL A 502 -10.56 -12.47 10.01
CA VAL A 502 -10.12 -13.82 10.33
C VAL A 502 -8.59 -13.87 10.41
N VAL A 503 -8.07 -14.96 10.95
CA VAL A 503 -6.63 -15.28 10.92
C VAL A 503 -6.42 -16.62 10.23
N ALA A 504 -5.30 -16.77 9.54
CA ALA A 504 -4.88 -17.99 8.85
C ALA A 504 -3.44 -18.38 9.25
N PRO A 505 -3.03 -19.64 9.03
CA PRO A 505 -1.65 -20.06 9.24
C PRO A 505 -0.69 -19.18 8.44
N GLY A 506 0.24 -18.51 9.09
CA GLY A 506 1.02 -17.47 8.45
C GLY A 506 2.48 -17.35 8.88
N ALA A 507 2.92 -18.01 9.93
CA ALA A 507 4.31 -17.95 10.37
C ALA A 507 5.05 -19.26 10.14
N ALA A 508 6.37 -19.15 9.99
CA ALA A 508 7.30 -20.16 9.54
C ALA A 508 7.05 -20.60 8.08
N HIS A 509 7.47 -19.73 7.20
CA HIS A 509 7.31 -19.85 5.77
C HIS A 509 8.63 -20.16 5.12
N TRP A 510 8.93 -21.36 4.89
CA TRP A 510 10.07 -21.73 3.98
C TRP A 510 9.95 -23.17 3.55
#